data_bec3f1c3eabb84b6c6f88be0ae3b8467
#
_entry.id   bec3f1c3eabb84b6c6f88be0ae3b8467
#
_cell.length_a   1.000
_cell.length_b   1.000
_cell.length_c   1.000
_cell.angle_alpha   90.00
_cell.angle_beta   90.00
_cell.angle_gamma   90.00
#
_symmetry.space_group_name_H-M   'P 1'
#
loop_
_entity.id
_entity.type
_entity.pdbx_description
1 polymer ?
#
loop_
_entity_poly.entity_id
_entity_poly.type
_entity_poly.pdbx_seq_one_letter_code
_entity_poly.pdbx_strand_id
1 'polypeptide(L)'
;MCQIENKERVFRIGEVYNMYFCGTGSEQAGWRPGVVFQNNVGNANSPNIIALPLTSSLKKLYMPTHVLIRAVDTGLRRDSIVICENPEKMSKDKVCKYITTLSQGYMKDIAVANLIATSAISFLDKDSLISVWEKAVHLNCVA
;
A
#
# COMPACT_ATOMS: atom_id res chain seq x y z
N MET A 1 -19.52 -7.48 8.16
CA MET A 1 -18.42 -8.25 8.74
C MET A 1 -17.87 -9.20 7.68
N CYS A 2 -16.62 -9.10 7.37
CA CYS A 2 -15.99 -10.09 6.51
C CYS A 2 -15.92 -11.42 7.25
N GLN A 3 -16.85 -12.30 6.97
CA GLN A 3 -16.68 -13.69 7.37
C GLN A 3 -15.70 -14.32 6.39
N ILE A 4 -14.60 -14.66 6.90
CA ILE A 4 -13.42 -14.80 6.12
C ILE A 4 -13.10 -16.24 5.88
N GLU A 5 -13.16 -16.57 4.68
CA GLU A 5 -12.36 -17.59 4.05
C GLU A 5 -10.88 -17.17 3.91
N ASN A 6 -10.45 -16.15 4.67
CA ASN A 6 -9.13 -15.53 4.54
C ASN A 6 -8.01 -16.24 5.31
N LYS A 7 -8.28 -17.31 6.02
CA LYS A 7 -7.23 -18.04 6.76
C LYS A 7 -6.12 -18.62 5.88
N GLU A 8 -6.39 -18.75 4.59
CA GLU A 8 -5.44 -19.33 3.63
C GLU A 8 -5.00 -18.34 2.54
N ARG A 9 -5.45 -17.08 2.63
CA ARG A 9 -5.14 -16.11 1.58
C ARG A 9 -3.70 -15.61 1.69
N VAL A 10 -2.97 -15.73 0.60
CA VAL A 10 -1.63 -15.15 0.46
C VAL A 10 -1.78 -13.73 -0.08
N PHE A 11 -1.44 -12.74 0.74
CA PHE A 11 -1.40 -11.34 0.32
C PHE A 11 -0.10 -11.04 -0.41
N ARG A 12 -0.18 -10.22 -1.45
CA ARG A 12 0.99 -9.78 -2.24
C ARG A 12 1.05 -8.27 -2.33
N ILE A 13 2.26 -7.73 -2.33
CA ILE A 13 2.46 -6.30 -2.52
C ILE A 13 1.81 -5.82 -3.83
N GLY A 14 1.12 -4.69 -3.77
CA GLY A 14 0.41 -4.09 -4.91
C GLY A 14 -1.04 -4.53 -5.05
N GLU A 15 -1.48 -5.56 -4.32
CA GLU A 15 -2.89 -5.95 -4.31
C GLU A 15 -3.73 -4.92 -3.54
N VAL A 16 -4.91 -4.64 -4.06
CA VAL A 16 -5.89 -3.74 -3.46
C VAL A 16 -7.07 -4.55 -2.94
N TYR A 17 -7.39 -4.34 -1.69
CA TYR A 17 -8.51 -4.96 -1.00
C TYR A 17 -9.40 -3.91 -0.35
N ASN A 18 -10.65 -4.25 -0.11
CA ASN A 18 -11.47 -3.49 0.82
C ASN A 18 -10.99 -3.81 2.25
N MET A 19 -10.63 -2.79 3.01
CA MET A 19 -10.02 -2.92 4.34
C MET A 19 -10.68 -1.98 5.34
N TYR A 20 -10.62 -2.32 6.61
CA TYR A 20 -11.09 -1.45 7.68
C TYR A 20 -9.93 -0.66 8.30
N PHE A 21 -9.91 0.64 8.06
CA PHE A 21 -8.93 1.57 8.61
C PHE A 21 -9.45 2.19 9.90
N CYS A 22 -8.65 2.10 10.97
CA CYS A 22 -9.03 2.63 12.27
C CYS A 22 -8.91 4.16 12.35
N GLY A 23 -8.00 4.78 11.60
CA GLY A 23 -7.79 6.22 11.49
C GLY A 23 -7.83 6.99 12.82
N THR A 24 -6.87 7.86 13.03
CA THR A 24 -6.94 8.86 14.10
C THR A 24 -7.27 10.21 13.48
N GLY A 25 -8.36 10.82 13.90
CA GLY A 25 -8.83 12.02 13.26
C GLY A 25 -9.73 11.70 12.07
N SER A 26 -9.90 12.53 11.13
CA SER A 26 -11.11 12.58 10.33
C SER A 26 -11.11 11.79 9.01
N GLU A 27 -9.99 11.34 8.47
CA GLU A 27 -10.03 11.27 7.01
C GLU A 27 -9.96 9.86 6.38
N GLN A 28 -9.38 8.87 7.04
CA GLN A 28 -9.21 7.54 6.45
C GLN A 28 -9.76 6.42 7.33
N ALA A 29 -10.67 6.75 8.22
CA ALA A 29 -11.35 5.75 9.04
C ALA A 29 -12.45 5.00 8.26
N GLY A 30 -12.71 3.76 8.66
CA GLY A 30 -13.79 2.93 8.12
C GLY A 30 -13.35 2.05 6.96
N TRP A 31 -14.36 1.45 6.33
CA TRP A 31 -14.15 0.58 5.17
C TRP A 31 -13.82 1.36 3.92
N ARG A 32 -12.69 1.04 3.32
CA ARG A 32 -12.25 1.64 2.06
C ARG A 32 -11.22 0.78 1.37
N PRO A 33 -10.96 0.98 0.08
CA PRO A 33 -9.85 0.33 -0.58
C PRO A 33 -8.52 0.72 0.05
N GLY A 34 -7.63 -0.25 0.15
CA GLY A 34 -6.26 -0.08 0.58
C GLY A 34 -5.34 -0.94 -0.27
N VAL A 35 -4.12 -0.49 -0.48
CA VAL A 35 -3.11 -1.25 -1.21
C VAL A 35 -2.12 -1.87 -0.23
N VAL A 36 -1.80 -3.13 -0.44
CA VAL A 36 -0.76 -3.84 0.31
C VAL A 36 0.59 -3.25 -0.08
N PHE A 37 1.29 -2.69 0.89
CA PHE A 37 2.59 -2.03 0.71
C PHE A 37 3.62 -2.57 1.70
N GLN A 38 3.74 -3.88 1.74
CA GLN A 38 4.72 -4.62 2.52
C GLN A 38 5.31 -5.72 1.63
N ASN A 39 6.58 -6.04 1.83
CA ASN A 39 7.22 -7.11 1.04
C ASN A 39 6.54 -8.47 1.25
N ASN A 40 6.68 -9.34 0.28
CA ASN A 40 5.94 -10.61 0.28
C ASN A 40 6.42 -11.61 1.35
N VAL A 41 7.64 -11.46 1.86
CA VAL A 41 8.11 -12.27 3.00
C VAL A 41 7.33 -11.90 4.26
N GLY A 42 7.20 -10.60 4.52
CA GLY A 42 6.35 -10.09 5.61
C GLY A 42 4.89 -10.48 5.42
N ASN A 43 4.37 -10.33 4.21
CA ASN A 43 2.98 -10.72 3.89
C ASN A 43 2.69 -12.19 4.16
N ALA A 44 3.66 -13.07 3.93
CA ALA A 44 3.51 -14.51 4.16
C ALA A 44 3.60 -14.90 5.64
N ASN A 45 4.42 -14.21 6.42
CA ASN A 45 4.81 -14.65 7.75
C ASN A 45 4.22 -13.84 8.90
N SER A 46 3.81 -12.59 8.65
CA SER A 46 3.22 -11.72 9.67
C SER A 46 1.70 -11.88 9.75
N PRO A 47 1.08 -11.79 10.94
CA PRO A 47 -0.37 -11.68 11.06
C PRO A 47 -0.91 -10.34 10.57
N ASN A 48 -0.04 -9.38 10.31
CA ASN A 48 -0.38 -8.05 9.84
C ASN A 48 0.29 -7.75 8.51
N ILE A 49 -0.29 -6.81 7.78
CA ILE A 49 0.30 -6.18 6.60
C ILE A 49 0.46 -4.68 6.84
N ILE A 50 1.28 -4.04 6.03
CA ILE A 50 1.30 -2.59 5.92
C ILE A 50 0.40 -2.23 4.74
N ALA A 51 -0.54 -1.32 4.96
CA ALA A 51 -1.49 -0.88 3.94
C ALA A 51 -1.48 0.63 3.80
N LEU A 52 -1.70 1.11 2.58
CA LEU A 52 -1.91 2.52 2.28
C LEU A 52 -3.37 2.73 1.89
N PRO A 53 -4.09 3.65 2.54
CA PRO A 53 -5.49 3.90 2.23
C PRO A 53 -5.66 4.62 0.90
N LEU A 54 -6.78 4.34 0.22
CA LEU A 54 -7.24 5.08 -0.94
C LEU A 54 -8.43 5.96 -0.57
N THR A 55 -8.54 7.10 -1.21
CA THR A 55 -9.71 7.98 -1.11
C THR A 55 -10.22 8.36 -2.49
N SER A 56 -11.52 8.43 -2.65
CA SER A 56 -12.14 8.95 -3.88
C SER A 56 -12.24 10.48 -3.91
N SER A 57 -11.87 11.16 -2.81
CA SER A 57 -11.75 12.61 -2.80
C SER A 57 -10.44 13.03 -3.48
N LEU A 58 -10.54 13.75 -4.60
CA LEU A 58 -9.39 14.20 -5.38
C LEU A 58 -8.90 15.60 -5.01
N LYS A 59 -9.39 16.17 -3.91
CA LYS A 59 -9.10 17.55 -3.49
C LYS A 59 -7.62 17.85 -3.29
N LYS A 60 -6.86 16.86 -2.82
CA LYS A 60 -5.43 17.01 -2.51
C LYS A 60 -4.54 16.26 -3.53
N LEU A 61 -5.00 16.14 -4.76
CA LEU A 61 -4.23 15.44 -5.80
C LEU A 61 -2.86 16.08 -6.07
N TYR A 62 -2.72 17.36 -5.82
CA TYR A 62 -1.46 18.11 -6.02
C TYR A 62 -0.35 17.75 -5.05
N MET A 63 -0.64 17.02 -3.97
CA MET A 63 0.39 16.67 -2.99
C MET A 63 1.37 15.63 -3.55
N PRO A 64 2.69 15.81 -3.35
CA PRO A 64 3.70 14.88 -3.88
C PRO A 64 3.64 13.48 -3.25
N THR A 65 2.95 13.33 -2.12
CA THR A 65 2.73 12.06 -1.42
C THR A 65 1.43 11.36 -1.83
N HIS A 66 0.70 11.94 -2.77
CA HIS A 66 -0.55 11.38 -3.29
C HIS A 66 -0.37 10.89 -4.72
N VAL A 67 -0.90 9.70 -5.00
CA VAL A 67 -0.82 9.07 -6.32
C VAL A 67 -2.22 8.78 -6.85
N LEU A 68 -2.53 9.33 -8.02
CA LEU A 68 -3.80 9.09 -8.71
C LEU A 68 -3.83 7.67 -9.31
N ILE A 69 -4.87 6.95 -9.00
CA ILE A 69 -5.19 5.63 -9.59
C ILE A 69 -6.49 5.78 -10.38
N ARG A 70 -6.43 5.52 -11.68
CA ARG A 70 -7.59 5.64 -12.56
C ARG A 70 -8.48 4.41 -12.48
N ALA A 71 -9.79 4.64 -12.37
CA ALA A 71 -10.77 3.56 -12.37
C ALA A 71 -10.72 2.74 -13.67
N VAL A 72 -10.47 3.41 -14.80
CA VAL A 72 -10.40 2.77 -16.12
C VAL A 72 -9.26 1.74 -16.23
N ASP A 73 -8.18 1.92 -15.48
CA ASP A 73 -7.01 1.01 -15.48
C ASP A 73 -7.12 -0.11 -14.44
N THR A 74 -8.14 -0.08 -13.61
CA THR A 74 -8.27 -0.95 -12.43
C THR A 74 -9.72 -1.42 -12.28
N GLY A 75 -10.00 -2.20 -11.26
CA GLY A 75 -11.37 -2.58 -10.91
C GLY A 75 -12.03 -1.64 -9.88
N LEU A 76 -11.47 -0.46 -9.65
CA LEU A 76 -12.04 0.52 -8.74
C LEU A 76 -13.30 1.16 -9.34
N ARG A 77 -14.26 1.52 -8.49
CA ARG A 77 -15.49 2.19 -8.91
C ARG A 77 -15.26 3.62 -9.37
N ARG A 78 -14.26 4.30 -8.80
CA ARG A 78 -13.94 5.72 -9.03
C ARG A 78 -12.44 5.91 -9.09
N ASP A 79 -12.01 6.94 -9.80
CA ASP A 79 -10.66 7.45 -9.67
C ASP A 79 -10.38 7.76 -8.19
N SER A 80 -9.24 7.32 -7.71
CA SER A 80 -8.88 7.41 -6.30
C SER A 80 -7.45 7.88 -6.14
N ILE A 81 -7.15 8.40 -4.96
CA ILE A 81 -5.79 8.78 -4.57
C ILE A 81 -5.29 7.79 -3.54
N VAL A 82 -4.10 7.27 -3.72
CA VAL A 82 -3.35 6.57 -2.67
C VAL A 82 -2.70 7.59 -1.76
N ILE A 83 -2.97 7.52 -0.48
CA ILE A 83 -2.39 8.39 0.55
C ILE A 83 -1.11 7.75 1.05
N CYS A 84 0.01 8.09 0.43
CA CYS A 84 1.29 7.40 0.68
C CYS A 84 1.98 7.82 1.98
N GLU A 85 1.55 8.91 2.60
CA GLU A 85 2.04 9.38 3.91
C GLU A 85 1.35 8.72 5.10
N ASN A 86 0.33 7.90 4.86
CA ASN A 86 -0.44 7.25 5.93
C ASN A 86 -0.35 5.72 5.89
N PRO A 87 0.85 5.12 5.93
CA PRO A 87 0.95 3.68 6.04
C PRO A 87 0.37 3.23 7.39
N GLU A 88 -0.49 2.23 7.35
CA GLU A 88 -1.15 1.70 8.53
C GLU A 88 -0.86 0.22 8.66
N LYS A 89 -0.55 -0.20 9.89
CA LYS A 89 -0.49 -1.61 10.25
C LYS A 89 -1.91 -2.16 10.23
N MET A 90 -2.16 -3.11 9.35
CA MET A 90 -3.47 -3.70 9.14
C MET A 90 -3.46 -5.17 9.58
N SER A 91 -4.33 -5.53 10.52
CA SER A 91 -4.57 -6.95 10.80
C SER A 91 -5.20 -7.62 9.58
N LYS A 92 -4.73 -8.81 9.24
CA LYS A 92 -5.29 -9.60 8.14
C LYS A 92 -6.78 -9.87 8.30
N ASP A 93 -7.28 -9.89 9.53
CA ASP A 93 -8.70 -10.05 9.84
C ASP A 93 -9.57 -8.88 9.39
N LYS A 94 -8.97 -7.72 9.16
CA LYS A 94 -9.64 -6.51 8.68
C LYS A 94 -9.55 -6.32 7.18
N VAL A 95 -9.01 -7.30 6.48
CA VAL A 95 -8.88 -7.27 5.02
C VAL A 95 -9.95 -8.14 4.41
N CYS A 96 -10.78 -7.54 3.58
CA CYS A 96 -11.93 -8.22 2.99
C CYS A 96 -11.75 -8.57 1.53
N LYS A 97 -12.57 -8.00 0.67
CA LYS A 97 -12.67 -8.37 -0.73
C LYS A 97 -11.49 -7.86 -1.54
N TYR A 98 -10.88 -8.75 -2.31
CA TYR A 98 -9.92 -8.38 -3.35
C TYR A 98 -10.61 -7.53 -4.43
N ILE A 99 -9.94 -6.47 -4.85
CA ILE A 99 -10.46 -5.56 -5.88
C ILE A 99 -9.63 -5.66 -7.15
N THR A 100 -8.32 -5.45 -7.04
CA THR A 100 -7.40 -5.42 -8.19
C THR A 100 -5.94 -5.54 -7.73
N THR A 101 -5.05 -5.68 -8.69
CA THR A 101 -3.60 -5.57 -8.48
C THR A 101 -3.08 -4.41 -9.31
N LEU A 102 -2.38 -3.48 -8.67
CA LEU A 102 -1.83 -2.31 -9.34
C LEU A 102 -0.66 -2.68 -10.24
N SER A 103 -0.55 -1.98 -11.36
CA SER A 103 0.56 -2.15 -12.30
C SER A 103 1.90 -1.72 -11.70
N GLN A 104 2.98 -2.18 -12.30
CA GLN A 104 4.34 -1.77 -11.94
C GLN A 104 4.53 -0.25 -12.01
N GLY A 105 3.89 0.41 -12.97
CA GLY A 105 3.93 1.88 -13.10
C GLY A 105 3.31 2.58 -11.91
N TYR A 106 2.14 2.16 -11.47
CA TYR A 106 1.50 2.70 -10.27
C TYR A 106 2.32 2.40 -9.02
N MET A 107 2.84 1.19 -8.89
CA MET A 107 3.66 0.84 -7.72
C MET A 107 4.95 1.62 -7.64
N LYS A 108 5.58 1.94 -8.77
CA LYS A 108 6.73 2.84 -8.84
C LYS A 108 6.39 4.23 -8.32
N ASP A 109 5.27 4.80 -8.76
CA ASP A 109 4.83 6.12 -8.32
C ASP A 109 4.52 6.15 -6.83
N ILE A 110 3.89 5.09 -6.31
CA ILE A 110 3.61 4.93 -4.87
C ILE A 110 4.91 4.83 -4.08
N ALA A 111 5.89 4.05 -4.55
CA ALA A 111 7.17 3.92 -3.88
C ALA A 111 7.91 5.27 -3.81
N VAL A 112 7.93 6.03 -4.89
CA VAL A 112 8.52 7.38 -4.91
C VAL A 112 7.81 8.30 -3.93
N ALA A 113 6.48 8.32 -3.97
CA ALA A 113 5.68 9.15 -3.06
C ALA A 113 5.90 8.79 -1.58
N ASN A 114 6.01 7.51 -1.27
CA ASN A 114 6.28 7.05 0.10
C ASN A 114 7.69 7.45 0.56
N LEU A 115 8.70 7.35 -0.27
CA LEU A 115 10.06 7.82 0.04
C LEU A 115 10.09 9.33 0.30
N ILE A 116 9.31 10.11 -0.44
CA ILE A 116 9.15 11.54 -0.18
C ILE A 116 8.47 11.77 1.18
N ALA A 117 7.40 11.03 1.47
CA ALA A 117 6.62 11.17 2.69
C ALA A 117 7.46 10.92 3.96
N THR A 118 8.33 9.94 3.92
CA THR A 118 9.15 9.56 5.07
C THR A 118 10.47 10.32 5.14
N SER A 119 10.90 10.95 4.06
CA SER A 119 12.24 11.52 3.90
C SER A 119 13.40 10.54 4.19
N ALA A 120 13.11 9.25 4.19
CA ALA A 120 14.11 8.22 4.47
C ALA A 120 15.30 8.28 3.51
N ILE A 121 15.04 8.66 2.27
CA ILE A 121 16.07 8.80 1.24
C ILE A 121 17.14 9.84 1.60
N SER A 122 16.80 10.84 2.42
CA SER A 122 17.74 11.89 2.83
C SER A 122 18.86 11.39 3.77
N PHE A 123 18.66 10.22 4.38
CA PHE A 123 19.62 9.57 5.27
C PHE A 123 20.48 8.54 4.55
N LEU A 124 20.25 8.31 3.27
CA LEU A 124 20.93 7.29 2.49
C LEU A 124 21.80 7.93 1.42
N ASP A 125 23.02 7.44 1.29
CA ASP A 125 23.88 7.71 0.15
C ASP A 125 23.74 6.61 -0.92
N LYS A 126 24.47 6.76 -2.02
CA LYS A 126 24.42 5.81 -3.14
C LYS A 126 24.83 4.39 -2.70
N ASP A 127 25.86 4.27 -1.88
CA ASP A 127 26.36 2.97 -1.43
C ASP A 127 25.35 2.29 -0.48
N SER A 128 24.70 3.05 0.37
CA SER A 128 23.61 2.57 1.23
C SER A 128 22.44 2.07 0.42
N LEU A 129 22.07 2.76 -0.66
CA LEU A 129 20.99 2.33 -1.56
C LEU A 129 21.31 1.02 -2.25
N ILE A 130 22.55 0.85 -2.73
CA ILE A 130 23.03 -0.41 -3.32
C ILE A 130 22.97 -1.52 -2.28
N SER A 131 23.45 -1.27 -1.06
CA SER A 131 23.41 -2.24 0.03
C SER A 131 21.98 -2.67 0.38
N VAL A 132 21.03 -1.73 0.43
CA VAL A 132 19.60 -2.03 0.66
C VAL A 132 19.06 -2.93 -0.44
N TRP A 133 19.37 -2.61 -1.70
CA TRP A 133 18.93 -3.41 -2.84
C TRP A 133 19.46 -4.85 -2.77
N GLU A 134 20.76 -5.00 -2.51
CA GLU A 134 21.39 -6.31 -2.38
C GLU A 134 20.78 -7.15 -1.24
N LYS A 135 20.53 -6.54 -0.09
CA LYS A 135 19.86 -7.20 1.04
C LYS A 135 18.44 -7.62 0.68
N ALA A 136 17.68 -6.74 0.01
CA ALA A 136 16.31 -7.05 -0.39
C ALA A 136 16.26 -8.21 -1.39
N VAL A 137 17.19 -8.27 -2.34
CA VAL A 137 17.31 -9.39 -3.29
C VAL A 137 17.64 -10.68 -2.56
N HIS A 138 18.64 -10.65 -1.66
CA HIS A 138 19.05 -11.81 -0.87
C HIS A 138 17.90 -12.38 -0.03
N LEU A 139 17.07 -11.52 0.54
CA LEU A 139 15.91 -11.91 1.36
C LEU A 139 14.65 -12.22 0.54
N ASN A 140 14.72 -12.17 -0.78
CA ASN A 140 13.56 -12.29 -1.68
C ASN A 140 12.45 -11.24 -1.37
N CYS A 141 12.85 -10.06 -0.91
CA CYS A 141 11.94 -8.96 -0.62
C CYS A 141 11.66 -8.07 -1.83
N VAL A 142 12.32 -8.30 -2.94
CA VAL A 142 12.07 -7.59 -4.21
C VAL A 142 10.95 -8.28 -4.95
N ALA A 143 9.98 -7.49 -5.38
CA ALA A 143 8.82 -7.99 -6.11
C ALA A 143 9.16 -8.35 -7.58
#